data_eb80a2392ec1e2274c4256ea814e4190
#
_entry.id   eb80a2392ec1e2274c4256ea814e4190
#
_cell.length_a   1.000
_cell.length_b   1.000
_cell.length_c   1.000
_cell.angle_alpha   90.00
_cell.angle_beta   90.00
_cell.angle_gamma   90.00
#
_symmetry.space_group_name_H-M   'P 1'
#
loop_
_entity.id
_entity.type
_entity.pdbx_description
1 polymer ?
#
loop_
_entity_poly.entity_id
_entity_poly.type
_entity_poly.pdbx_seq_one_letter_code
_entity_poly.pdbx_strand_id
1 'polypeptide(L)'
;MKLRQFVINLAVSEAKKSPHNNYKLGCVIFNKKRILSVAHNKPFSWSSKVHPRFKNWPTSIHAEVAAIISARTELKGSKLLIVRINKANQLRLAKPCKHCLQYINYVGIRIVYYSISEYPYFDSFSVRH
;
A
#
# COMPACT_ATOMS: atom_id res chain seq x y z
N MET A 1 14.32 -1.78 13.04
CA MET A 1 13.18 -2.10 12.16
C MET A 1 13.50 -3.32 11.33
N LYS A 2 12.61 -4.28 11.31
CA LYS A 2 12.87 -5.50 10.55
C LYS A 2 11.68 -5.86 9.65
N LEU A 3 11.82 -5.54 8.38
CA LEU A 3 10.82 -5.89 7.37
C LEU A 3 11.23 -7.23 6.75
N ARG A 4 10.37 -8.24 6.91
CA ARG A 4 10.69 -9.60 6.43
C ARG A 4 10.71 -9.66 4.91
N GLN A 5 11.67 -10.39 4.35
CA GLN A 5 11.82 -10.56 2.90
C GLN A 5 10.55 -11.13 2.26
N PHE A 6 9.88 -12.04 2.94
CA PHE A 6 8.61 -12.62 2.48
C PHE A 6 7.56 -11.54 2.21
N VAL A 7 7.44 -10.55 3.09
CA VAL A 7 6.48 -9.45 2.93
C VAL A 7 6.87 -8.57 1.74
N ILE A 8 8.16 -8.29 1.60
CA ILE A 8 8.68 -7.52 0.46
C ILE A 8 8.36 -8.24 -0.85
N ASN A 9 8.62 -9.54 -0.91
CA ASN A 9 8.37 -10.34 -2.12
C ASN A 9 6.89 -10.31 -2.52
N LEU A 10 5.98 -10.38 -1.55
CA LEU A 10 4.55 -10.28 -1.81
C LEU A 10 4.18 -8.92 -2.41
N ALA A 11 4.71 -7.84 -1.84
CA ALA A 11 4.41 -6.50 -2.33
C ALA A 11 4.92 -6.28 -3.76
N VAL A 12 6.14 -6.73 -4.05
CA VAL A 12 6.73 -6.63 -5.40
C VAL A 12 5.92 -7.46 -6.39
N SER A 13 5.55 -8.69 -6.02
CA SER A 13 4.72 -9.56 -6.86
C SER A 13 3.39 -8.90 -7.18
N GLU A 14 2.77 -8.26 -6.21
CA GLU A 14 1.50 -7.54 -6.40
C GLU A 14 1.67 -6.34 -7.31
N ALA A 15 2.77 -5.58 -7.14
CA ALA A 15 3.06 -4.43 -8.00
C ALA A 15 3.17 -4.82 -9.47
N LYS A 16 3.78 -5.98 -9.74
CA LYS A 16 3.92 -6.49 -11.11
C LYS A 16 2.59 -6.76 -11.80
N LYS A 17 1.53 -6.96 -11.04
CA LYS A 17 0.17 -7.19 -11.58
C LYS A 17 -0.54 -5.91 -11.98
N SER A 18 -0.02 -4.75 -11.61
CA SER A 18 -0.65 -3.47 -11.93
C SER A 18 -0.75 -3.27 -13.43
N PRO A 19 -1.90 -2.80 -13.95
CA PRO A 19 -2.05 -2.50 -15.37
C PRO A 19 -1.33 -1.23 -15.81
N HIS A 20 -0.90 -0.40 -14.87
CA HIS A 20 -0.17 0.82 -15.20
C HIS A 20 1.22 0.51 -15.73
N ASN A 21 1.65 1.24 -16.78
CA ASN A 21 2.97 1.02 -17.36
C ASN A 21 4.10 1.61 -16.50
N ASN A 22 3.90 2.80 -15.96
CA ASN A 22 4.95 3.56 -15.27
C ASN A 22 4.73 3.70 -13.79
N TYR A 23 3.59 3.25 -13.27
CA TYR A 23 3.21 3.48 -11.88
C TYR A 23 2.63 2.21 -11.30
N LYS A 24 3.50 1.25 -11.04
CA LYS A 24 3.10 -0.07 -10.54
C LYS A 24 3.27 -0.10 -9.03
N LEU A 25 2.16 -0.14 -8.32
CA LEU A 25 2.13 -0.13 -6.86
C LEU A 25 1.62 -1.47 -6.33
N GLY A 26 2.30 -1.99 -5.32
CA GLY A 26 1.86 -3.17 -4.60
C GLY A 26 1.85 -2.89 -3.11
N CYS A 27 0.80 -3.35 -2.43
CA CYS A 27 0.61 -3.10 -1.00
C CYS A 27 0.31 -4.40 -0.26
N VAL A 28 0.94 -4.55 0.91
CA VAL A 28 0.67 -5.66 1.83
C VAL A 28 0.34 -5.08 3.19
N ILE A 29 -0.78 -5.50 3.76
CA ILE A 29 -1.14 -5.19 5.15
C ILE A 29 -0.93 -6.45 5.96
N PHE A 30 -0.23 -6.34 7.08
CA PHE A 30 0.22 -7.51 7.85
C PHE A 30 0.37 -7.19 9.34
N ASN A 31 0.46 -8.25 10.12
CA ASN A 31 0.84 -8.16 11.54
C ASN A 31 1.90 -9.24 11.81
N LYS A 32 2.24 -9.45 13.09
CA LYS A 32 3.27 -10.43 13.46
C LYS A 32 2.94 -11.86 13.03
N LYS A 33 1.67 -12.17 12.91
CA LYS A 33 1.21 -13.56 12.73
C LYS A 33 0.81 -13.89 11.31
N ARG A 34 0.33 -12.93 10.54
CA ARG A 34 -0.24 -13.23 9.22
C ARG A 34 -0.32 -12.02 8.31
N ILE A 35 -0.53 -12.33 7.04
CA ILE A 35 -0.89 -11.34 6.01
C ILE A 35 -2.40 -11.10 6.10
N LEU A 36 -2.78 -9.83 6.18
CA LEU A 36 -4.19 -9.44 6.30
C LEU A 36 -4.81 -9.07 4.96
N SER A 37 -4.02 -8.49 4.06
CA SER A 37 -4.50 -8.11 2.73
C SER A 37 -3.33 -7.83 1.80
N VAL A 38 -3.53 -8.06 0.50
CA VAL A 38 -2.60 -7.66 -0.55
C VAL A 38 -3.39 -7.04 -1.69
N ALA A 39 -2.82 -6.04 -2.37
CA ALA A 39 -3.46 -5.43 -3.53
C ALA A 39 -2.45 -4.65 -4.36
N HIS A 40 -2.84 -4.35 -5.59
CA HIS A 40 -2.12 -3.41 -6.45
C HIS A 40 -3.05 -2.26 -6.81
N ASN A 41 -2.52 -1.19 -7.41
CA ASN A 41 -3.33 -0.05 -7.77
C ASN A 41 -4.36 -0.44 -8.83
N LYS A 42 -5.59 0.09 -8.68
CA LYS A 42 -6.77 -0.30 -9.45
C LYS A 42 -7.23 0.85 -10.33
N PRO A 43 -7.98 0.54 -11.40
CA PRO A 43 -8.57 1.59 -12.22
C PRO A 43 -9.64 2.36 -11.46
N PHE A 44 -10.00 3.53 -11.96
CA PHE A 44 -10.99 4.41 -11.36
C PHE A 44 -12.35 3.72 -11.11
N SER A 45 -12.70 2.71 -11.91
CA SER A 45 -13.93 1.95 -11.73
C SER A 45 -14.11 1.34 -10.34
N TRP A 46 -13.01 1.19 -9.58
CA TRP A 46 -13.05 0.74 -8.19
C TRP A 46 -13.51 1.81 -7.20
N SER A 47 -13.68 3.06 -7.64
CA SER A 47 -14.02 4.17 -6.75
C SER A 47 -15.33 3.93 -5.97
N SER A 48 -16.28 3.18 -6.53
CA SER A 48 -17.53 2.85 -5.84
C SER A 48 -17.32 2.03 -4.56
N LYS A 49 -16.19 1.37 -4.42
CA LYS A 49 -15.85 0.54 -3.25
C LYS A 49 -15.20 1.34 -2.13
N VAL A 50 -14.84 2.59 -2.39
CA VAL A 50 -14.22 3.47 -1.40
C VAL A 50 -15.26 3.93 -0.39
N HIS A 51 -14.87 3.96 0.89
CA HIS A 51 -15.74 4.47 1.94
C HIS A 51 -16.26 5.88 1.57
N PRO A 52 -17.55 6.17 1.76
CA PRO A 52 -18.12 7.47 1.34
C PRO A 52 -17.38 8.70 1.82
N ARG A 53 -16.74 8.64 2.98
CA ARG A 53 -15.93 9.72 3.53
C ARG A 53 -14.78 10.13 2.62
N PHE A 54 -14.31 9.22 1.75
CA PHE A 54 -13.12 9.41 0.93
C PHE A 54 -13.39 9.39 -0.57
N LYS A 55 -14.65 9.52 -0.99
CA LYS A 55 -15.02 9.38 -2.41
C LYS A 55 -14.61 10.51 -3.34
N ASN A 56 -14.17 11.65 -2.81
CA ASN A 56 -13.81 12.80 -3.63
C ASN A 56 -12.37 12.74 -4.17
N TRP A 57 -11.80 11.55 -4.26
CA TRP A 57 -10.45 11.37 -4.77
C TRP A 57 -10.46 11.29 -6.30
N PRO A 58 -9.51 11.98 -6.97
CA PRO A 58 -9.70 12.34 -8.37
C PRO A 58 -9.30 11.32 -9.42
N THR A 59 -8.59 10.24 -9.14
CA THR A 59 -8.09 9.40 -10.22
C THR A 59 -8.11 7.90 -9.91
N SER A 60 -7.01 7.20 -10.10
CA SER A 60 -6.93 5.77 -9.84
C SER A 60 -6.95 5.45 -8.35
N ILE A 61 -7.35 4.24 -8.01
CA ILE A 61 -7.30 3.76 -6.63
C ILE A 61 -5.90 3.24 -6.37
N HIS A 62 -5.17 3.90 -5.50
CA HIS A 62 -3.83 3.48 -5.11
C HIS A 62 -3.87 2.13 -4.38
N ALA A 63 -2.74 1.44 -4.37
CA ALA A 63 -2.66 0.09 -3.81
C ALA A 63 -3.00 0.05 -2.32
N GLU A 64 -2.66 1.08 -1.57
CA GLU A 64 -2.97 1.16 -0.13
C GLU A 64 -4.48 1.11 0.09
N VAL A 65 -5.22 1.94 -0.64
CA VAL A 65 -6.68 1.98 -0.52
C VAL A 65 -7.30 0.68 -1.00
N ALA A 66 -6.79 0.13 -2.10
CA ALA A 66 -7.27 -1.16 -2.61
C ALA A 66 -7.07 -2.28 -1.58
N ALA A 67 -5.93 -2.29 -0.90
CA ALA A 67 -5.65 -3.29 0.14
C ALA A 67 -6.59 -3.12 1.34
N ILE A 68 -6.85 -1.89 1.76
CA ILE A 68 -7.77 -1.61 2.86
C ILE A 68 -9.18 -2.07 2.50
N ILE A 69 -9.66 -1.74 1.30
CA ILE A 69 -10.99 -2.13 0.83
C ILE A 69 -11.13 -3.66 0.78
N SER A 70 -10.07 -4.35 0.35
CA SER A 70 -10.08 -5.80 0.17
C SER A 70 -9.94 -6.57 1.48
N ALA A 71 -9.49 -5.93 2.55
CA ALA A 71 -9.32 -6.58 3.84
C ALA A 71 -10.68 -6.97 4.43
N ARG A 72 -10.74 -8.16 5.00
CA ARG A 72 -11.97 -8.69 5.61
C ARG A 72 -11.83 -8.82 7.13
N THR A 73 -10.97 -8.03 7.72
CA THR A 73 -10.68 -8.10 9.15
C THR A 73 -10.33 -6.72 9.67
N GLU A 74 -10.31 -6.58 10.98
CA GLU A 74 -9.88 -5.38 11.68
C GLU A 74 -8.42 -5.07 11.34
N LEU A 75 -8.14 -3.84 10.93
CA LEU A 75 -6.79 -3.41 10.57
C LEU A 75 -6.09 -2.59 11.66
N LYS A 76 -6.80 -2.25 12.73
CA LYS A 76 -6.24 -1.45 13.82
C LYS A 76 -4.98 -2.10 14.38
N GLY A 77 -3.91 -1.33 14.49
CA GLY A 77 -2.63 -1.80 15.02
C GLY A 77 -1.78 -2.58 14.04
N SER A 78 -2.25 -2.79 12.81
CA SER A 78 -1.48 -3.51 11.78
C SER A 78 -0.40 -2.63 11.16
N LYS A 79 0.40 -3.23 10.29
CA LYS A 79 1.46 -2.58 9.53
C LYS A 79 1.15 -2.67 8.04
N LEU A 80 1.65 -1.71 7.27
CA LEU A 80 1.45 -1.65 5.83
C LEU A 80 2.78 -1.46 5.14
N LEU A 81 3.03 -2.24 4.07
CA LEU A 81 4.14 -2.01 3.16
C LEU A 81 3.59 -1.62 1.81
N ILE A 82 4.07 -0.51 1.26
CA ILE A 82 3.76 -0.08 -0.10
C ILE A 82 5.04 -0.04 -0.93
N VAL A 83 5.00 -0.67 -2.09
CA VAL A 83 6.14 -0.75 -3.01
C VAL A 83 5.74 -0.18 -4.36
N ARG A 84 6.63 0.59 -4.96
CA ARG A 84 6.49 1.05 -6.33
C ARG A 84 7.65 0.51 -7.17
N ILE A 85 7.34 0.00 -8.36
CA ILE A 85 8.35 -0.39 -9.33
C ILE A 85 8.09 0.29 -10.67
N ASN A 86 9.14 0.43 -11.47
CA ASN A 86 9.03 0.92 -12.85
C ASN A 86 8.93 -0.25 -13.83
N LYS A 87 8.94 0.02 -15.14
CA LYS A 87 8.89 -1.00 -16.18
C LYS A 87 10.03 -2.02 -16.10
N ALA A 88 11.19 -1.60 -15.60
CA ALA A 88 12.36 -2.46 -15.44
C ALA A 88 12.37 -3.20 -14.09
N ASN A 89 11.28 -3.15 -13.33
CA ASN A 89 11.13 -3.77 -12.01
C ASN A 89 12.10 -3.20 -10.98
N GLN A 90 12.56 -1.97 -11.16
CA GLN A 90 13.40 -1.28 -10.20
C GLN A 90 12.53 -0.57 -9.16
N LEU A 91 12.95 -0.62 -7.90
CA LEU A 91 12.24 0.07 -6.82
C LEU A 91 12.27 1.59 -7.01
N ARG A 92 11.13 2.22 -6.72
CA ARG A 92 10.95 3.67 -6.78
C ARG A 92 10.26 4.15 -5.51
N LEU A 93 10.28 5.46 -5.28
CA LEU A 93 9.66 6.06 -4.11
C LEU A 93 8.16 5.79 -4.09
N ALA A 94 7.67 5.19 -3.00
CA ALA A 94 6.28 4.80 -2.82
C ALA A 94 5.64 5.41 -1.59
N LYS A 95 6.15 6.52 -1.07
CA LYS A 95 5.57 7.14 0.13
C LYS A 95 4.11 7.49 -0.13
N PRO A 96 3.17 7.09 0.77
CA PRO A 96 1.75 7.35 0.56
C PRO A 96 1.45 8.83 0.41
N CYS A 97 0.55 9.15 -0.52
CA CYS A 97 0.08 10.52 -0.69
C CYS A 97 -0.83 10.93 0.48
N LYS A 98 -1.14 12.23 0.53
CA LYS A 98 -1.99 12.79 1.58
C LYS A 98 -3.32 12.06 1.72
N HIS A 99 -3.97 11.72 0.60
CA HIS A 99 -5.26 11.04 0.61
C HIS A 99 -5.15 9.61 1.15
N CYS A 100 -4.14 8.87 0.71
CA CYS A 100 -3.90 7.52 1.22
C CYS A 100 -3.60 7.53 2.72
N LEU A 101 -2.82 8.51 3.18
CA LEU A 101 -2.52 8.65 4.61
C LEU A 101 -3.77 8.87 5.46
N GLN A 102 -4.72 9.66 4.97
CA GLN A 102 -5.97 9.86 5.68
C GLN A 102 -6.72 8.54 5.88
N TYR A 103 -6.78 7.72 4.84
CA TYR A 103 -7.46 6.43 4.92
C TYR A 103 -6.70 5.46 5.83
N ILE A 104 -5.39 5.42 5.71
CA ILE A 104 -4.51 4.60 6.55
C ILE A 104 -4.73 4.94 8.02
N ASN A 105 -4.75 6.23 8.35
CA ASN A 105 -5.01 6.71 9.71
C ASN A 105 -6.40 6.31 10.18
N TYR A 106 -7.39 6.46 9.34
CA TYR A 106 -8.78 6.17 9.68
C TYR A 106 -8.98 4.70 10.10
N VAL A 107 -8.34 3.76 9.43
CA VAL A 107 -8.49 2.33 9.76
C VAL A 107 -7.54 1.85 10.85
N GLY A 108 -6.66 2.72 11.36
CA GLY A 108 -5.84 2.42 12.53
C GLY A 108 -4.53 1.69 12.25
N ILE A 109 -4.03 1.72 11.03
CA ILE A 109 -2.70 1.16 10.69
C ILE A 109 -1.64 1.93 11.46
N ARG A 110 -0.70 1.22 12.09
CA ARG A 110 0.25 1.78 13.05
C ARG A 110 1.57 2.22 12.43
N ILE A 111 2.10 1.45 11.49
CA ILE A 111 3.40 1.71 10.86
C ILE A 111 3.24 1.52 9.36
N VAL A 112 3.83 2.45 8.59
CA VAL A 112 3.90 2.37 7.14
C VAL A 112 5.35 2.22 6.73
N TYR A 113 5.64 1.16 5.96
CA TYR A 113 6.90 0.96 5.27
C TYR A 113 6.69 1.28 3.79
N TYR A 114 7.68 1.89 3.16
CA TYR A 114 7.57 2.22 1.73
C TYR A 114 8.92 2.09 1.03
N SER A 115 8.88 1.78 -0.25
CA SER A 115 10.10 1.66 -1.06
C SER A 115 10.68 3.02 -1.40
N ILE A 116 11.99 3.06 -1.57
CA ILE A 116 12.74 4.21 -2.08
C ILE A 116 13.69 3.73 -3.16
N SER A 117 14.22 4.68 -3.95
CA SER A 117 15.02 4.33 -5.14
C SER A 117 16.46 3.93 -4.84
N GLU A 118 16.96 4.23 -3.65
CA GLU A 118 18.36 4.05 -3.28
C GLU A 118 18.47 3.17 -2.03
N TYR A 119 19.65 2.53 -1.87
CA TYR A 119 19.92 1.76 -0.67
C TYR A 119 19.65 2.61 0.59
N PRO A 120 18.98 2.10 1.63
CA PRO A 120 18.61 0.68 1.86
C PRO A 120 17.26 0.23 1.26
N TYR A 121 16.70 0.96 0.33
CA TYR A 121 15.52 0.64 -0.47
C TYR A 121 14.18 0.66 0.25
N PHE A 122 14.15 0.77 1.57
CA PHE A 122 12.91 0.86 2.35
C PHE A 122 13.08 1.83 3.50
N ASP A 123 12.03 2.59 3.77
CA ASP A 123 11.95 3.49 4.92
C ASP A 123 10.59 3.29 5.58
N SER A 124 10.37 3.93 6.71
CA SER A 124 9.13 3.77 7.46
C SER A 124 8.82 4.99 8.31
N PHE A 125 7.56 5.08 8.70
CA PHE A 125 7.13 6.08 9.68
C PHE A 125 5.97 5.53 10.51
N SER A 126 5.80 6.07 11.72
CA SER A 126 4.68 5.74 12.58
C SER A 126 3.49 6.64 12.24
N VAL A 127 2.31 6.05 12.20
CA VAL A 127 1.07 6.78 11.97
C VAL A 127 0.53 7.22 13.32
N ARG A 128 0.25 8.50 13.47
CA ARG A 128 -0.30 9.07 14.72
C ARG A 128 -1.82 9.03 14.69
N HIS A 129 -2.38 8.54 15.77
CA HIS A 129 -3.83 8.43 15.93
C HIS A 129 -4.34 9.35 17.03
#